data_9069e12bdbbae016cd8d2ea3d3c75814
#
_entry.id   9069e12bdbbae016cd8d2ea3d3c75814
#
_cell.length_a   1.000
_cell.length_b   1.000
_cell.length_c   1.000
_cell.angle_alpha   90.00
_cell.angle_beta   90.00
_cell.angle_gamma   90.00
#
_symmetry.space_group_name_H-M   'P 1'
#
loop_
_entity.id
_entity.type
_entity.pdbx_description
1 polymer ?
#
loop_
_entity_poly.entity_id
_entity_poly.type
_entity_poly.pdbx_seq_one_letter_code
_entity_poly.pdbx_strand_id
1 'polypeptide(L)'
;IRNSLPNATYIGFTGTPISMKDRSTREVFGDYIDVYDMTQAVEDGATRPVYYESRVIKLNLDADTLRMIDTEYDIMANNADPEVVARSKKELGQMEAILGNEQTIASLVDDILDHYENYRADLLTGKAMIVAYSRAIAMKIYNRILQLRPSWTEKVAVVMTESNKDPEEWRAVIGNKRHKDELAKKFKDNSSPLKIAIVVDMWLTGFDVPSLATMYVYKPMQGYNLMQAIARVNRVFGDKEGGLVVDYVGIASALKEAMND
;
A
#
# COMPACT_ATOMS: atom_id res chain seq x y z
N ILE A 1 -26.80 6.02 14.00
CA ILE A 1 -27.23 4.65 14.38
C ILE A 1 -27.51 4.60 15.89
N ARG A 2 -26.58 5.06 16.76
CA ARG A 2 -26.74 4.98 18.21
C ARG A 2 -27.98 5.71 18.73
N ASN A 3 -28.26 6.89 18.17
CA ASN A 3 -29.47 7.67 18.49
C ASN A 3 -30.77 7.03 17.96
N SER A 4 -30.69 6.16 16.97
CA SER A 4 -31.83 5.47 16.38
C SER A 4 -32.22 4.20 17.15
N LEU A 5 -31.29 3.64 17.93
CA LEU A 5 -31.45 2.43 18.72
C LEU A 5 -30.89 2.63 20.14
N PRO A 6 -31.49 3.51 20.96
CA PRO A 6 -30.93 3.94 22.24
C PRO A 6 -30.78 2.83 23.28
N ASN A 7 -31.54 1.75 23.16
CA ASN A 7 -31.54 0.61 24.08
C ASN A 7 -30.64 -0.56 23.59
N ALA A 8 -29.95 -0.41 22.45
CA ALA A 8 -29.09 -1.45 21.94
C ALA A 8 -27.71 -1.40 22.60
N THR A 9 -27.13 -2.56 22.84
CA THR A 9 -25.71 -2.68 23.21
C THR A 9 -24.89 -2.75 21.93
N TYR A 10 -23.84 -1.94 21.86
CA TYR A 10 -22.95 -1.86 20.71
C TYR A 10 -21.59 -2.46 21.08
N ILE A 11 -21.14 -3.40 20.28
CA ILE A 11 -19.79 -3.96 20.39
C ILE A 11 -19.13 -3.87 19.03
N GLY A 12 -17.88 -3.40 18.98
CA GLY A 12 -17.06 -3.28 17.78
C GLY A 12 -15.83 -4.16 17.87
N PHE A 13 -15.51 -4.85 16.77
CA PHE A 13 -14.28 -5.59 16.60
C PHE A 13 -13.50 -4.93 15.45
N THR A 14 -12.27 -4.51 15.72
CA THR A 14 -11.41 -3.89 14.72
C THR A 14 -9.95 -4.23 14.98
N GLY A 15 -9.19 -4.52 13.93
CA GLY A 15 -7.74 -4.64 14.00
C GLY A 15 -7.03 -3.29 13.90
N THR A 16 -7.77 -2.19 13.75
CA THR A 16 -7.26 -0.84 13.52
C THR A 16 -8.23 0.18 14.12
N PRO A 17 -8.20 0.38 15.45
CA PRO A 17 -9.03 1.41 16.09
C PRO A 17 -8.70 2.79 15.52
N ILE A 18 -9.71 3.63 15.37
CA ILE A 18 -9.56 5.01 14.89
C ILE A 18 -9.46 5.94 16.10
N SER A 19 -8.36 6.68 16.18
CA SER A 19 -8.15 7.75 17.16
C SER A 19 -7.89 9.07 16.43
N MET A 20 -8.94 9.64 15.81
CA MET A 20 -8.88 10.97 15.18
C MET A 20 -9.65 11.98 16.01
N LYS A 21 -9.28 13.27 15.92
CA LYS A 21 -9.95 14.37 16.65
C LYS A 21 -11.48 14.41 16.44
N ASP A 22 -11.95 14.00 15.27
CA ASP A 22 -13.37 14.07 14.90
C ASP A 22 -14.09 12.71 14.91
N ARG A 23 -13.35 11.61 15.07
CA ARG A 23 -13.91 10.25 15.07
C ARG A 23 -13.02 9.34 15.89
N SER A 24 -13.50 8.96 17.05
CA SER A 24 -12.82 7.98 17.91
C SER A 24 -13.67 6.72 18.04
N THR A 25 -13.04 5.56 17.92
CA THR A 25 -13.68 4.27 18.20
C THR A 25 -14.24 4.25 19.63
N ARG A 26 -13.52 4.85 20.58
CA ARG A 26 -13.94 4.97 21.98
C ARG A 26 -15.18 5.84 22.16
N GLU A 27 -15.33 6.92 21.41
CA GLU A 27 -16.52 7.77 21.48
C GLU A 27 -17.79 7.04 20.99
N VAL A 28 -17.63 6.12 20.03
CA VAL A 28 -18.73 5.37 19.45
C VAL A 28 -19.08 4.14 20.30
N PHE A 29 -18.09 3.39 20.76
CA PHE A 29 -18.28 2.07 21.38
C PHE A 29 -17.98 2.06 22.89
N GLY A 30 -17.34 3.08 23.44
CA GLY A 30 -16.87 3.12 24.81
C GLY A 30 -15.43 2.63 24.94
N ASP A 31 -14.96 2.40 26.18
CA ASP A 31 -13.62 1.91 26.43
C ASP A 31 -13.40 0.50 25.85
N TYR A 32 -12.16 0.19 25.58
CA TYR A 32 -11.75 -1.13 25.11
C TYR A 32 -12.07 -2.20 26.14
N ILE A 33 -12.70 -3.28 25.72
CA ILE A 33 -12.94 -4.48 26.55
C ILE A 33 -11.65 -5.29 26.62
N ASP A 34 -10.96 -5.40 25.47
CA ASP A 34 -9.69 -6.13 25.35
C ASP A 34 -8.90 -5.56 24.17
N VAL A 35 -7.57 -5.62 24.25
CA VAL A 35 -6.64 -5.18 23.21
C VAL A 35 -5.66 -6.30 22.94
N TYR A 36 -5.66 -6.79 21.71
CA TYR A 36 -4.70 -7.74 21.19
C TYR A 36 -3.84 -7.04 20.15
N ASP A 37 -2.71 -6.49 20.59
CA ASP A 37 -1.85 -5.65 19.77
C ASP A 37 -0.93 -6.47 18.83
N MET A 38 -0.22 -5.76 17.95
CA MET A 38 0.68 -6.41 16.98
C MET A 38 1.86 -7.12 17.64
N THR A 39 2.36 -6.60 18.78
CA THR A 39 3.49 -7.19 19.50
C THR A 39 3.06 -8.54 20.06
N GLN A 40 1.94 -8.56 20.76
CA GLN A 40 1.36 -9.79 21.31
C GLN A 40 1.01 -10.79 20.21
N ALA A 41 0.47 -10.32 19.07
CA ALA A 41 0.16 -11.17 17.95
C ALA A 41 1.41 -11.84 17.33
N VAL A 42 2.56 -11.16 17.34
CA VAL A 42 3.84 -11.73 16.90
C VAL A 42 4.37 -12.73 17.94
N GLU A 43 4.33 -12.39 19.24
CA GLU A 43 4.77 -13.28 20.33
C GLU A 43 3.97 -14.58 20.34
N ASP A 44 2.66 -14.50 20.14
CA ASP A 44 1.76 -15.66 20.04
C ASP A 44 1.87 -16.42 18.72
N GLY A 45 2.64 -15.92 17.76
CA GLY A 45 2.81 -16.53 16.43
C GLY A 45 1.59 -16.39 15.51
N ALA A 46 0.62 -15.54 15.86
CA ALA A 46 -0.57 -15.27 15.05
C ALA A 46 -0.25 -14.42 13.81
N THR A 47 0.77 -13.59 13.90
CA THR A 47 1.32 -12.81 12.79
C THR A 47 2.83 -12.93 12.74
N ARG A 48 3.44 -12.43 11.66
CA ARG A 48 4.89 -12.32 11.53
C ARG A 48 5.34 -10.86 11.69
N PRO A 49 6.57 -10.63 12.16
CA PRO A 49 7.12 -9.28 12.24
C PRO A 49 7.18 -8.61 10.87
N VAL A 50 7.14 -7.28 10.88
CA VAL A 50 7.32 -6.46 9.68
C VAL A 50 8.66 -5.74 9.79
N TYR A 51 9.51 -5.95 8.81
CA TYR A 51 10.78 -5.25 8.66
C TYR A 51 10.60 -4.06 7.72
N TYR A 52 11.33 -3.00 7.98
CA TYR A 52 11.29 -1.76 7.23
C TYR A 52 12.66 -1.44 6.63
N GLU A 53 12.68 -1.12 5.33
CA GLU A 53 13.87 -0.66 4.62
C GLU A 53 13.56 0.64 3.87
N SER A 54 14.28 1.71 4.19
CA SER A 54 14.17 2.98 3.47
C SER A 54 15.09 3.01 2.26
N ARG A 55 14.51 3.32 1.11
CA ARG A 55 15.22 3.52 -0.16
C ARG A 55 14.93 4.88 -0.81
N VAL A 56 14.47 5.85 -0.03
CA VAL A 56 14.14 7.20 -0.51
C VAL A 56 15.31 7.85 -1.24
N ILE A 57 16.51 7.68 -0.73
CA ILE A 57 17.74 8.24 -1.33
C ILE A 57 18.00 7.73 -2.76
N LYS A 58 17.49 6.58 -3.13
CA LYS A 58 17.65 5.99 -4.45
C LYS A 58 16.96 6.78 -5.57
N LEU A 59 15.97 7.60 -5.21
CA LEU A 59 15.24 8.43 -6.17
C LEU A 59 15.89 9.78 -6.44
N ASN A 60 16.89 10.18 -5.65
CA ASN A 60 17.54 11.49 -5.73
C ASN A 60 16.53 12.66 -5.74
N LEU A 61 15.47 12.57 -4.95
CA LEU A 61 14.48 13.63 -4.83
C LEU A 61 15.13 14.85 -4.17
N ASP A 62 14.78 16.04 -4.67
CA ASP A 62 15.25 17.28 -4.07
C ASP A 62 14.53 17.58 -2.73
N ALA A 63 15.08 18.53 -1.99
CA ALA A 63 14.56 18.92 -0.68
C ALA A 63 13.14 19.50 -0.74
N ASP A 64 12.76 20.12 -1.86
CA ASP A 64 11.42 20.68 -2.04
C ASP A 64 10.39 19.58 -2.26
N THR A 65 10.74 18.56 -3.05
CA THR A 65 9.92 17.35 -3.22
C THR A 65 9.70 16.61 -1.89
N LEU A 66 10.75 16.43 -1.10
CA LEU A 66 10.65 15.79 0.22
C LEU A 66 9.73 16.59 1.15
N ARG A 67 9.82 17.93 1.16
CA ARG A 67 8.89 18.80 1.93
C ARG A 67 7.45 18.69 1.43
N MET A 68 7.23 18.54 0.13
CA MET A 68 5.88 18.32 -0.42
C MET A 68 5.28 17.00 0.06
N ILE A 69 6.09 15.93 0.14
CA ILE A 69 5.67 14.64 0.68
C ILE A 69 5.28 14.80 2.17
N ASP A 70 6.10 15.49 2.96
CA ASP A 70 5.80 15.76 4.37
C ASP A 70 4.50 16.57 4.52
N THR A 71 4.29 17.58 3.66
CA THR A 71 3.05 18.38 3.64
C THR A 71 1.83 17.51 3.31
N GLU A 72 1.95 16.55 2.41
CA GLU A 72 0.84 15.64 2.10
C GLU A 72 0.49 14.75 3.29
N TYR A 73 1.48 14.29 4.06
CA TYR A 73 1.23 13.58 5.31
C TYR A 73 0.46 14.44 6.30
N ASP A 74 0.84 15.70 6.48
CA ASP A 74 0.16 16.65 7.37
C ASP A 74 -1.30 16.89 6.94
N ILE A 75 -1.55 16.98 5.64
CA ILE A 75 -2.90 17.15 5.08
C ILE A 75 -3.75 15.90 5.32
N MET A 76 -3.19 14.73 5.11
CA MET A 76 -3.88 13.45 5.38
C MET A 76 -4.22 13.31 6.88
N ALA A 77 -3.34 13.79 7.78
CA ALA A 77 -3.55 13.74 9.22
C ALA A 77 -4.66 14.68 9.71
N ASN A 78 -4.88 15.82 9.07
CA ASN A 78 -5.68 16.91 9.61
C ASN A 78 -7.10 17.07 9.03
N ASN A 79 -7.69 16.09 8.38
CA ASN A 79 -9.08 16.06 7.85
C ASN A 79 -9.72 17.44 7.66
N ALA A 80 -9.58 18.00 6.53
CA ALA A 80 -9.35 19.35 6.16
C ALA A 80 -10.53 20.31 6.09
N ASP A 81 -10.27 21.55 6.54
CA ASP A 81 -10.84 22.79 6.11
C ASP A 81 -10.91 22.89 4.56
N PRO A 82 -11.99 23.39 3.94
CA PRO A 82 -12.13 23.54 2.49
C PRO A 82 -11.01 24.31 1.80
N GLU A 83 -10.38 25.30 2.46
CA GLU A 83 -9.23 26.02 1.93
C GLU A 83 -7.98 25.14 1.86
N VAL A 84 -7.78 24.28 2.86
CA VAL A 84 -6.69 23.30 2.90
C VAL A 84 -6.89 22.27 1.78
N VAL A 85 -8.13 21.83 1.51
CA VAL A 85 -8.45 20.90 0.40
C VAL A 85 -8.16 21.53 -0.96
N ALA A 86 -8.46 22.83 -1.16
CA ALA A 86 -8.19 23.50 -2.43
C ALA A 86 -6.68 23.69 -2.67
N ARG A 87 -5.92 23.99 -1.63
CA ARG A 87 -4.45 24.07 -1.67
C ARG A 87 -3.84 22.68 -1.92
N SER A 88 -4.35 21.67 -1.26
CA SER A 88 -3.91 20.30 -1.39
C SER A 88 -4.06 19.76 -2.82
N LYS A 89 -5.13 20.09 -3.54
CA LYS A 89 -5.32 19.68 -4.94
C LYS A 89 -4.22 20.17 -5.87
N LYS A 90 -3.68 21.37 -5.62
CA LYS A 90 -2.56 21.91 -6.39
C LYS A 90 -1.26 21.18 -6.05
N GLU A 91 -1.02 20.96 -4.78
CA GLU A 91 0.16 20.26 -4.27
C GLU A 91 0.16 18.77 -4.70
N LEU A 92 -1.00 18.11 -4.65
CA LEU A 92 -1.19 16.74 -5.18
C LEU A 92 -0.88 16.66 -6.69
N GLY A 93 -1.29 17.67 -7.47
CA GLY A 93 -0.97 17.73 -8.90
C GLY A 93 0.52 17.90 -9.17
N GLN A 94 1.21 18.66 -8.33
CA GLN A 94 2.66 18.84 -8.41
C GLN A 94 3.39 17.56 -8.00
N MET A 95 2.96 16.89 -6.95
CA MET A 95 3.52 15.61 -6.53
C MET A 95 3.33 14.52 -7.59
N GLU A 96 2.15 14.43 -8.21
CA GLU A 96 1.89 13.55 -9.35
C GLU A 96 2.90 13.79 -10.48
N ALA A 97 3.18 15.03 -10.81
CA ALA A 97 4.13 15.39 -11.86
C ALA A 97 5.58 15.00 -11.50
N ILE A 98 5.98 15.20 -10.25
CA ILE A 98 7.34 14.89 -9.78
C ILE A 98 7.54 13.37 -9.67
N LEU A 99 6.66 12.69 -8.95
CA LEU A 99 6.76 11.23 -8.76
C LEU A 99 6.51 10.47 -10.06
N GLY A 100 5.74 11.03 -10.99
CA GLY A 100 5.49 10.48 -12.31
C GLY A 100 6.48 10.93 -13.40
N ASN A 101 7.52 11.70 -13.05
CA ASN A 101 8.57 12.07 -13.99
C ASN A 101 9.30 10.83 -14.51
N GLU A 102 9.64 10.80 -15.79
CA GLU A 102 10.27 9.64 -16.44
C GLU A 102 11.57 9.21 -15.77
N GLN A 103 12.40 10.19 -15.39
CA GLN A 103 13.67 9.92 -14.71
C GLN A 103 13.46 9.30 -13.34
N THR A 104 12.51 9.81 -12.58
CA THR A 104 12.16 9.29 -11.24
C THR A 104 11.58 7.87 -11.34
N ILE A 105 10.67 7.64 -12.29
CA ILE A 105 10.13 6.30 -12.56
C ILE A 105 11.22 5.33 -13.00
N ALA A 106 12.15 5.76 -13.86
CA ALA A 106 13.28 4.92 -14.28
C ALA A 106 14.13 4.51 -13.06
N SER A 107 14.53 5.46 -12.21
CA SER A 107 15.31 5.18 -11.00
C SER A 107 14.57 4.26 -10.03
N LEU A 108 13.28 4.48 -9.84
CA LEU A 108 12.41 3.65 -9.00
C LEU A 108 12.38 2.20 -9.50
N VAL A 109 12.08 2.02 -10.78
CA VAL A 109 11.91 0.68 -11.36
C VAL A 109 13.25 -0.05 -11.40
N ASP A 110 14.34 0.62 -11.76
CA ASP A 110 15.69 0.03 -11.76
C ASP A 110 16.05 -0.48 -10.36
N ASP A 111 15.79 0.30 -9.30
CA ASP A 111 16.07 -0.12 -7.92
C ASP A 111 15.11 -1.24 -7.44
N ILE A 112 13.82 -1.17 -7.77
CA ILE A 112 12.88 -2.25 -7.45
C ILE A 112 13.31 -3.57 -8.11
N LEU A 113 13.65 -3.54 -9.40
CA LEU A 113 14.06 -4.74 -10.13
C LEU A 113 15.35 -5.33 -9.57
N ASP A 114 16.36 -4.50 -9.31
CA ASP A 114 17.61 -4.92 -8.70
C ASP A 114 17.37 -5.58 -7.33
N HIS A 115 16.63 -4.91 -6.46
CA HIS A 115 16.31 -5.43 -5.14
C HIS A 115 15.47 -6.72 -5.20
N TYR A 116 14.46 -6.75 -6.06
CA TYR A 116 13.58 -7.90 -6.20
C TYR A 116 14.34 -9.12 -6.73
N GLU A 117 15.08 -8.98 -7.82
CA GLU A 117 15.78 -10.07 -8.48
C GLU A 117 16.90 -10.63 -7.60
N ASN A 118 17.64 -9.78 -6.87
CA ASN A 118 18.76 -10.22 -6.05
C ASN A 118 18.36 -10.76 -4.67
N TYR A 119 17.24 -10.31 -4.10
CA TYR A 119 16.93 -10.61 -2.70
C TYR A 119 15.53 -11.18 -2.45
N ARG A 120 14.58 -11.02 -3.36
CA ARG A 120 13.17 -11.35 -3.11
C ARG A 120 12.56 -12.36 -4.05
N ALA A 121 13.04 -12.50 -5.27
CA ALA A 121 12.44 -13.36 -6.30
C ALA A 121 12.42 -14.83 -5.89
N ASP A 122 13.47 -15.29 -5.24
CA ASP A 122 13.64 -16.68 -4.80
C ASP A 122 13.22 -16.90 -3.34
N LEU A 123 12.76 -15.85 -2.64
CA LEU A 123 12.29 -15.96 -1.28
C LEU A 123 10.85 -16.45 -1.24
N LEU A 124 10.61 -17.60 -0.59
CA LEU A 124 9.30 -18.26 -0.51
C LEU A 124 8.71 -18.47 -1.93
N THR A 125 7.61 -17.79 -2.23
CA THR A 125 6.93 -17.86 -3.53
C THR A 125 7.31 -16.71 -4.47
N GLY A 126 8.18 -15.80 -4.05
CA GLY A 126 8.61 -14.61 -4.81
C GLY A 126 7.52 -13.56 -5.01
N LYS A 127 6.45 -13.58 -4.20
CA LYS A 127 5.37 -12.60 -4.35
C LYS A 127 5.72 -11.26 -3.74
N ALA A 128 5.47 -10.21 -4.51
CA ALA A 128 5.66 -8.82 -4.13
C ALA A 128 4.48 -7.95 -4.58
N MET A 129 4.27 -6.86 -3.88
CA MET A 129 3.28 -5.85 -4.22
C MET A 129 3.98 -4.50 -4.35
N ILE A 130 3.64 -3.73 -5.38
CA ILE A 130 4.09 -2.35 -5.57
C ILE A 130 2.88 -1.45 -5.37
N VAL A 131 2.92 -0.57 -4.38
CA VAL A 131 1.86 0.41 -4.11
C VAL A 131 2.23 1.71 -4.78
N ALA A 132 1.51 2.05 -5.85
CA ALA A 132 1.76 3.25 -6.64
C ALA A 132 0.93 4.44 -6.14
N TYR A 133 1.49 5.63 -6.26
CA TYR A 133 0.85 6.89 -5.87
C TYR A 133 -0.49 7.12 -6.58
N SER A 134 -0.54 6.86 -7.88
CA SER A 134 -1.71 7.05 -8.71
C SER A 134 -1.83 6.01 -9.80
N ARG A 135 -2.98 6.01 -10.48
CA ARG A 135 -3.24 5.13 -11.62
C ARG A 135 -2.28 5.37 -12.78
N ALA A 136 -1.97 6.64 -13.07
CA ALA A 136 -1.02 7.01 -14.11
C ALA A 136 0.40 6.52 -13.76
N ILE A 137 0.82 6.68 -12.51
CA ILE A 137 2.11 6.18 -12.03
C ILE A 137 2.16 4.66 -12.04
N ALA A 138 1.08 3.97 -11.67
CA ALA A 138 1.00 2.51 -11.77
C ALA A 138 1.26 2.01 -13.20
N MET A 139 0.66 2.65 -14.20
CA MET A 139 0.87 2.31 -15.61
C MET A 139 2.29 2.64 -16.08
N LYS A 140 2.88 3.74 -15.64
CA LYS A 140 4.28 4.08 -15.96
C LYS A 140 5.24 3.04 -15.38
N ILE A 141 5.04 2.61 -14.14
CA ILE A 141 5.83 1.54 -13.51
C ILE A 141 5.69 0.24 -14.31
N TYR A 142 4.47 -0.17 -14.63
CA TYR A 142 4.20 -1.36 -15.41
C TYR A 142 4.89 -1.34 -16.77
N ASN A 143 4.71 -0.28 -17.53
CA ASN A 143 5.32 -0.13 -18.85
C ASN A 143 6.85 -0.14 -18.77
N ARG A 144 7.43 0.52 -17.76
CA ARG A 144 8.88 0.52 -17.57
C ARG A 144 9.42 -0.87 -17.19
N ILE A 145 8.73 -1.61 -16.34
CA ILE A 145 9.09 -3.00 -16.02
C ILE A 145 9.11 -3.85 -17.29
N LEU A 146 8.05 -3.80 -18.09
CA LEU A 146 7.97 -4.60 -19.33
C LEU A 146 8.96 -4.15 -20.41
N GLN A 147 9.34 -2.87 -20.43
CA GLN A 147 10.41 -2.39 -21.29
C GLN A 147 11.77 -3.03 -20.94
N LEU A 148 12.06 -3.16 -19.64
CA LEU A 148 13.31 -3.73 -19.13
C LEU A 148 13.26 -5.27 -19.05
N ARG A 149 12.08 -5.84 -18.89
CA ARG A 149 11.84 -7.28 -18.75
C ARG A 149 10.66 -7.70 -19.64
N PRO A 150 10.84 -7.76 -20.97
CA PRO A 150 9.75 -8.08 -21.90
C PRO A 150 9.11 -9.46 -21.65
N SER A 151 9.85 -10.39 -21.08
CA SER A 151 9.36 -11.74 -20.72
C SER A 151 8.44 -11.78 -19.49
N TRP A 152 8.27 -10.66 -18.77
CA TRP A 152 7.50 -10.63 -17.52
C TRP A 152 6.00 -10.34 -17.70
N THR A 153 5.47 -10.45 -18.90
CA THR A 153 4.06 -10.19 -19.19
C THR A 153 3.09 -11.02 -18.35
N GLU A 154 3.48 -12.23 -17.95
CA GLU A 154 2.69 -13.07 -17.05
C GLU A 154 3.11 -12.93 -15.56
N LYS A 155 4.28 -12.36 -15.31
CA LYS A 155 4.85 -12.19 -13.97
C LYS A 155 4.34 -10.95 -13.24
N VAL A 156 3.98 -9.90 -13.98
CA VAL A 156 3.55 -8.60 -13.44
C VAL A 156 2.16 -8.27 -13.93
N ALA A 157 1.30 -7.80 -13.03
CA ALA A 157 -0.03 -7.28 -13.37
C ALA A 157 -0.33 -5.97 -12.66
N VAL A 158 -1.19 -5.15 -13.27
CA VAL A 158 -1.76 -3.94 -12.66
C VAL A 158 -3.17 -4.25 -12.17
N VAL A 159 -3.44 -3.93 -10.92
CA VAL A 159 -4.77 -4.11 -10.31
C VAL A 159 -5.26 -2.77 -9.77
N MET A 160 -6.13 -2.15 -10.50
CA MET A 160 -6.75 -0.87 -10.15
C MET A 160 -8.15 -0.74 -10.74
N THR A 161 -8.90 0.25 -10.27
CA THR A 161 -10.24 0.54 -10.79
C THR A 161 -10.17 1.01 -12.25
N GLU A 162 -11.13 0.61 -13.05
CA GLU A 162 -11.34 1.10 -14.42
C GLU A 162 -12.10 2.43 -14.44
N SER A 163 -11.90 3.22 -15.48
CA SER A 163 -12.64 4.45 -15.74
C SER A 163 -13.01 4.52 -17.22
N ASN A 164 -14.18 5.09 -17.51
CA ASN A 164 -14.60 5.34 -18.89
C ASN A 164 -13.70 6.35 -19.62
N LYS A 165 -12.88 7.08 -18.88
CA LYS A 165 -11.92 8.05 -19.41
C LYS A 165 -10.54 7.47 -19.67
N ASP A 166 -10.34 6.18 -19.35
CA ASP A 166 -9.04 5.55 -19.53
C ASP A 166 -8.66 5.44 -21.01
N PRO A 167 -7.38 5.68 -21.35
CA PRO A 167 -6.86 5.37 -22.67
C PRO A 167 -7.12 3.89 -23.04
N GLU A 168 -7.26 3.60 -24.33
CA GLU A 168 -7.54 2.24 -24.81
C GLU A 168 -6.45 1.25 -24.39
N GLU A 169 -5.20 1.66 -24.44
CA GLU A 169 -4.05 0.88 -24.00
C GLU A 169 -4.11 0.50 -22.51
N TRP A 170 -4.67 1.38 -21.66
CA TRP A 170 -4.86 1.06 -20.24
C TRP A 170 -5.98 0.03 -20.05
N ARG A 171 -7.06 0.14 -20.81
CA ARG A 171 -8.19 -0.79 -20.71
C ARG A 171 -7.77 -2.23 -21.02
N ALA A 172 -6.85 -2.42 -21.95
CA ALA A 172 -6.29 -3.73 -22.28
C ALA A 172 -5.52 -4.34 -21.11
N VAL A 173 -4.83 -3.52 -20.30
CA VAL A 173 -4.03 -3.96 -19.14
C VAL A 173 -4.90 -4.13 -17.90
N ILE A 174 -5.75 -3.14 -17.59
CA ILE A 174 -6.57 -3.12 -16.37
C ILE A 174 -7.68 -4.17 -16.43
N GLY A 175 -8.28 -4.32 -17.61
CA GLY A 175 -9.40 -5.22 -17.86
C GLY A 175 -10.65 -4.87 -17.05
N ASN A 176 -11.64 -5.72 -17.16
CA ASN A 176 -12.90 -5.62 -16.44
C ASN A 176 -12.86 -6.37 -15.09
N LYS A 177 -13.99 -6.39 -14.39
CA LYS A 177 -14.13 -7.10 -13.11
C LYS A 177 -13.72 -8.57 -13.20
N ARG A 178 -14.15 -9.28 -14.25
CA ARG A 178 -13.80 -10.70 -14.45
C ARG A 178 -12.29 -10.91 -14.56
N HIS A 179 -11.62 -10.04 -15.32
CA HIS A 179 -10.15 -10.08 -15.44
C HIS A 179 -9.48 -9.87 -14.08
N LYS A 180 -9.95 -8.91 -13.27
CA LYS A 180 -9.42 -8.67 -11.91
C LYS A 180 -9.66 -9.85 -10.98
N ASP A 181 -10.81 -10.52 -11.08
CA ASP A 181 -11.09 -11.75 -10.31
C ASP A 181 -10.16 -12.91 -10.74
N GLU A 182 -9.84 -13.02 -12.02
CA GLU A 182 -8.86 -13.98 -12.53
C GLU A 182 -7.44 -13.67 -12.06
N LEU A 183 -7.03 -12.39 -12.06
CA LEU A 183 -5.74 -11.97 -11.48
C LEU A 183 -5.66 -12.27 -9.99
N ALA A 184 -6.74 -12.06 -9.24
CA ALA A 184 -6.81 -12.39 -7.82
C ALA A 184 -6.60 -13.90 -7.57
N LYS A 185 -7.22 -14.75 -8.36
CA LYS A 185 -7.01 -16.21 -8.30
C LYS A 185 -5.57 -16.60 -8.61
N LYS A 186 -5.02 -16.05 -9.70
CA LYS A 186 -3.61 -16.29 -10.09
C LYS A 186 -2.63 -15.81 -9.04
N PHE A 187 -2.87 -14.64 -8.43
CA PHE A 187 -1.97 -14.11 -7.40
C PHE A 187 -2.06 -14.89 -6.08
N LYS A 188 -3.19 -15.53 -5.78
CA LYS A 188 -3.32 -16.45 -4.64
C LYS A 188 -2.68 -17.80 -4.88
N ASP A 189 -2.64 -18.25 -6.12
CA ASP A 189 -1.99 -19.51 -6.51
C ASP A 189 -0.47 -19.37 -6.48
N ASN A 190 0.18 -20.11 -5.59
CA ASN A 190 1.63 -20.05 -5.44
C ASN A 190 2.38 -20.66 -6.63
N SER A 191 1.75 -21.53 -7.41
CA SER A 191 2.31 -22.13 -8.63
C SER A 191 2.19 -21.24 -9.87
N SER A 192 1.34 -20.21 -9.81
CA SER A 192 1.15 -19.26 -10.90
C SER A 192 2.42 -18.45 -11.20
N PRO A 193 2.70 -18.13 -12.47
CA PRO A 193 3.78 -17.22 -12.85
C PRO A 193 3.59 -15.80 -12.35
N LEU A 194 2.36 -15.37 -12.02
CA LEU A 194 2.07 -14.04 -11.50
C LEU A 194 2.67 -13.85 -10.10
N LYS A 195 3.69 -13.01 -10.01
CA LYS A 195 4.45 -12.77 -8.77
C LYS A 195 4.40 -11.33 -8.27
N ILE A 196 4.20 -10.36 -9.15
CA ILE A 196 4.23 -8.93 -8.80
C ILE A 196 2.89 -8.30 -9.16
N ALA A 197 2.22 -7.71 -8.17
CA ALA A 197 1.00 -6.92 -8.36
C ALA A 197 1.31 -5.44 -8.14
N ILE A 198 1.00 -4.59 -9.13
CA ILE A 198 1.06 -3.14 -9.01
C ILE A 198 -0.35 -2.67 -8.68
N VAL A 199 -0.52 -2.04 -7.53
CA VAL A 199 -1.82 -1.59 -7.01
C VAL A 199 -1.78 -0.11 -6.66
N VAL A 200 -2.94 0.52 -6.57
CA VAL A 200 -3.09 1.89 -6.03
C VAL A 200 -3.83 1.84 -4.69
N ASP A 201 -5.06 1.36 -4.68
CA ASP A 201 -5.88 1.18 -3.48
C ASP A 201 -6.44 -0.24 -3.37
N MET A 202 -6.71 -0.89 -4.51
CA MET A 202 -7.23 -2.26 -4.54
C MET A 202 -6.21 -3.24 -3.94
N TRP A 203 -6.72 -4.26 -3.28
CA TRP A 203 -5.97 -5.31 -2.59
C TRP A 203 -5.23 -4.87 -1.32
N LEU A 204 -5.16 -3.58 -1.02
CA LEU A 204 -4.63 -3.10 0.26
C LEU A 204 -5.58 -3.43 1.42
N THR A 205 -6.88 -3.57 1.14
CA THR A 205 -7.90 -4.00 2.11
C THR A 205 -8.64 -5.22 1.61
N GLY A 206 -9.00 -6.12 2.53
CA GLY A 206 -9.88 -7.26 2.22
C GLY A 206 -9.30 -8.35 1.30
N PHE A 207 -8.03 -8.27 0.92
CA PHE A 207 -7.37 -9.24 0.06
C PHE A 207 -6.28 -9.99 0.83
N ASP A 208 -6.36 -11.30 0.87
CA ASP A 208 -5.46 -12.14 1.67
C ASP A 208 -4.61 -13.06 0.78
N VAL A 209 -3.30 -12.91 0.90
CA VAL A 209 -2.28 -13.75 0.27
C VAL A 209 -1.16 -13.99 1.28
N PRO A 210 -1.24 -15.04 2.09
CA PRO A 210 -0.27 -15.27 3.18
C PRO A 210 1.18 -15.36 2.73
N SER A 211 1.43 -15.84 1.51
CA SER A 211 2.78 -15.93 0.93
C SER A 211 3.37 -14.60 0.46
N LEU A 212 2.59 -13.50 0.47
CA LEU A 212 3.10 -12.17 0.12
C LEU A 212 4.12 -11.71 1.17
N ALA A 213 5.36 -11.51 0.77
CA ALA A 213 6.47 -11.24 1.67
C ALA A 213 7.09 -9.83 1.50
N THR A 214 6.82 -9.14 0.40
CA THR A 214 7.48 -7.87 0.08
C THR A 214 6.47 -6.85 -0.43
N MET A 215 6.53 -5.64 0.11
CA MET A 215 5.75 -4.50 -0.34
C MET A 215 6.67 -3.32 -0.64
N TYR A 216 6.65 -2.85 -1.88
CA TYR A 216 7.34 -1.64 -2.32
C TYR A 216 6.36 -0.48 -2.26
N VAL A 217 6.65 0.53 -1.45
CA VAL A 217 5.75 1.64 -1.18
C VAL A 217 6.21 2.88 -1.92
N TYR A 218 5.44 3.28 -2.92
CA TYR A 218 5.60 4.50 -3.68
C TYR A 218 4.34 5.37 -3.61
N LYS A 219 3.79 5.48 -2.41
CA LYS A 219 2.60 6.24 -2.07
C LYS A 219 2.66 6.64 -0.60
N PRO A 220 2.54 7.93 -0.25
CA PRO A 220 2.37 8.35 1.13
C PRO A 220 1.16 7.66 1.76
N MET A 221 1.35 7.02 2.89
CA MET A 221 0.30 6.34 3.65
C MET A 221 0.51 6.57 5.14
N GLN A 222 -0.58 6.66 5.90
CA GLN A 222 -0.54 6.78 7.36
C GLN A 222 -1.77 6.17 8.03
N GLY A 223 -1.69 6.04 9.36
CA GLY A 223 -2.80 5.57 10.19
C GLY A 223 -3.42 4.29 9.67
N TYR A 224 -4.73 4.25 9.64
CA TYR A 224 -5.51 3.08 9.23
C TYR A 224 -5.11 2.51 7.86
N ASN A 225 -4.90 3.34 6.86
CA ASN A 225 -4.56 2.90 5.50
C ASN A 225 -3.19 2.20 5.46
N LEU A 226 -2.21 2.74 6.20
CA LEU A 226 -0.89 2.14 6.32
C LEU A 226 -0.95 0.79 7.03
N MET A 227 -1.69 0.70 8.15
CA MET A 227 -1.86 -0.55 8.89
C MET A 227 -2.54 -1.63 8.05
N GLN A 228 -3.55 -1.27 7.26
CA GLN A 228 -4.20 -2.21 6.35
C GLN A 228 -3.23 -2.74 5.27
N ALA A 229 -2.37 -1.88 4.74
CA ALA A 229 -1.34 -2.29 3.78
C ALA A 229 -0.31 -3.24 4.43
N ILE A 230 0.20 -2.91 5.62
CA ILE A 230 1.16 -3.72 6.37
C ILE A 230 0.60 -5.10 6.69
N ALA A 231 -0.69 -5.17 7.06
CA ALA A 231 -1.38 -6.43 7.33
C ALA A 231 -1.41 -7.40 6.13
N ARG A 232 -1.01 -6.94 4.94
CA ARG A 232 -0.87 -7.84 3.78
C ARG A 232 0.42 -8.65 3.81
N VAL A 233 1.48 -8.15 4.43
CA VAL A 233 2.80 -8.81 4.46
C VAL A 233 3.14 -9.49 5.79
N ASN A 234 2.37 -9.30 6.84
CA ASN A 234 2.62 -9.88 8.17
C ASN A 234 1.97 -11.25 8.41
N ARG A 235 1.35 -11.84 7.40
CA ARG A 235 0.69 -13.15 7.52
C ARG A 235 1.68 -14.28 7.74
N VAL A 236 1.25 -15.27 8.53
CA VAL A 236 1.98 -16.53 8.71
C VAL A 236 1.86 -17.36 7.43
N PHE A 237 2.99 -17.87 6.95
CA PHE A 237 3.05 -18.76 5.80
C PHE A 237 4.34 -19.60 5.86
N GLY A 238 4.21 -20.92 6.03
CA GLY A 238 5.35 -21.83 6.08
C GLY A 238 6.45 -21.34 7.03
N ASP A 239 7.67 -21.28 6.53
CA ASP A 239 8.88 -20.80 7.21
C ASP A 239 9.15 -19.30 7.03
N LYS A 240 8.17 -18.54 6.58
CA LYS A 240 8.26 -17.09 6.44
C LYS A 240 8.63 -16.45 7.78
N GLU A 241 9.79 -15.78 7.83
CA GLU A 241 10.31 -15.12 9.04
C GLU A 241 9.63 -13.77 9.29
N GLY A 242 9.23 -13.06 8.24
CA GLY A 242 8.57 -11.77 8.33
C GLY A 242 8.19 -11.17 6.99
N GLY A 243 7.48 -10.05 7.03
CA GLY A 243 7.21 -9.21 5.87
C GLY A 243 8.24 -8.09 5.74
N LEU A 244 8.54 -7.66 4.52
CA LEU A 244 9.42 -6.53 4.25
C LEU A 244 8.64 -5.39 3.58
N VAL A 245 8.70 -4.21 4.18
CA VAL A 245 8.21 -2.95 3.59
C VAL A 245 9.42 -2.16 3.11
N VAL A 246 9.50 -1.95 1.79
CA VAL A 246 10.55 -1.15 1.13
C VAL A 246 9.96 0.20 0.77
N ASP A 247 10.47 1.26 1.36
CA ASP A 247 9.89 2.59 1.33
C ASP A 247 10.70 3.55 0.45
N TYR A 248 10.03 4.15 -0.54
CA TYR A 248 10.60 5.14 -1.45
C TYR A 248 10.11 6.58 -1.19
N VAL A 249 9.19 6.78 -0.23
CA VAL A 249 8.56 8.10 0.00
C VAL A 249 8.65 8.60 1.44
N GLY A 250 9.29 7.85 2.35
CA GLY A 250 9.54 8.31 3.72
C GLY A 250 8.41 8.05 4.71
N ILE A 251 7.81 6.85 4.72
CA ILE A 251 6.71 6.49 5.63
C ILE A 251 7.17 6.11 7.06
N ALA A 252 8.45 6.20 7.39
CA ALA A 252 9.00 5.71 8.67
C ALA A 252 8.32 6.30 9.90
N SER A 253 8.04 7.60 9.89
CA SER A 253 7.36 8.28 11.02
C SER A 253 5.92 7.81 11.15
N ALA A 254 5.19 7.76 10.02
CA ALA A 254 3.81 7.28 9.98
C ALA A 254 3.71 5.80 10.39
N LEU A 255 4.70 4.99 10.03
CA LEU A 255 4.78 3.58 10.42
C LEU A 255 4.97 3.43 11.93
N LYS A 256 5.88 4.20 12.53
CA LYS A 256 6.10 4.18 14.00
C LYS A 256 4.85 4.63 14.76
N GLU A 257 4.18 5.68 14.31
CA GLU A 257 2.94 6.17 14.90
C GLU A 257 1.84 5.11 14.84
N ALA A 258 1.61 4.55 13.65
CA ALA A 258 0.59 3.53 13.43
C ALA A 258 0.83 2.19 14.18
N MET A 259 2.08 1.89 14.53
CA MET A 259 2.41 0.68 15.31
C MET A 259 2.37 0.91 16.82
N ASN A 260 2.33 2.17 17.29
CA ASN A 260 2.28 2.51 18.70
C ASN A 260 0.86 2.84 19.20
N ASP A 261 -0.10 3.03 18.29
CA ASP A 261 -1.53 3.22 18.55
C ASP A 261 -2.27 1.86 18.69
#